data_fbef8eca1f3be3e12a5544cb73216367
#
_entry.id   fbef8eca1f3be3e12a5544cb73216367
#
_cell.length_a   1.000
_cell.length_b   1.000
_cell.length_c   1.000
_cell.angle_alpha   90.00
_cell.angle_beta   90.00
_cell.angle_gamma   90.00
#
_symmetry.space_group_name_H-M   'P 1'
#
loop_
_entity.id
_entity.type
_entity.pdbx_description
1 polymer ?
#
loop_
_entity_poly.entity_id
_entity_poly.type
_entity_poly.pdbx_seq_one_letter_code
_entity_poly.pdbx_strand_id
1 'polypeptide(L)'
;MRKFIAAVFAVALTASAALAQSPQAPTLRIVSEDGNRLPSELMYGNTKVKPLRLRPGTNVPITIDDSDFFVQQHYVDFLSRFPDQSGFAFWQNDINQCSASDPGCTEAHRVNVSAAFFLSIEYKETSLLVYKTYKVAFGDLPGKPVPVRRENFMPETRSISNGLIVGELNWQAKLEANKQAYVLAFVQRGDFQSAFPASMTAAQFVDKLFSNAQVTPTAAERDAAIVAFGTGDTAAKRAAALRSVAESQTLHNAEVNKAFVLSQYFGYLKRNPDDLPDTSFQGYSFWLGKLNEFQGNFIAAEMVKAFINSTEYRTRF
;
A
#
# COMPACT_ATOMS: atom_id res chain seq x y z
N MET A 1 4.23 69.11 -72.45
CA MET A 1 3.21 68.65 -71.48
C MET A 1 3.56 67.28 -71.01
N ARG A 2 4.15 67.18 -69.85
CA ARG A 2 4.46 65.90 -69.22
C ARG A 2 3.56 65.74 -68.00
N LYS A 3 2.70 64.69 -68.00
CA LYS A 3 1.81 64.37 -66.90
C LYS A 3 2.57 63.46 -65.94
N PHE A 4 2.75 63.87 -64.69
CA PHE A 4 3.22 63.05 -63.62
C PHE A 4 2.03 62.27 -63.01
N ILE A 5 2.12 60.94 -63.02
CA ILE A 5 1.18 60.07 -62.32
C ILE A 5 1.83 59.73 -60.98
N ALA A 6 1.21 60.24 -59.93
CA ALA A 6 1.61 59.85 -58.55
C ALA A 6 0.90 58.51 -58.16
N ALA A 7 1.68 57.47 -57.93
CA ALA A 7 1.16 56.25 -57.43
C ALA A 7 1.15 56.28 -55.87
N VAL A 8 -0.04 56.21 -55.28
CA VAL A 8 -0.23 56.10 -53.84
C VAL A 8 -0.18 54.63 -53.47
N PHE A 9 0.86 54.25 -52.77
CA PHE A 9 0.95 52.90 -52.14
C PHE A 9 0.19 52.95 -50.81
N ALA A 10 -0.95 52.27 -50.75
CA ALA A 10 -1.64 51.97 -49.48
C ALA A 10 -1.04 50.76 -48.86
N VAL A 11 -0.32 50.92 -47.72
CA VAL A 11 0.15 49.84 -46.90
C VAL A 11 -0.98 49.41 -45.96
N ALA A 12 -1.60 48.29 -46.27
CA ALA A 12 -2.56 47.65 -45.35
C ALA A 12 -1.82 46.96 -44.19
N LEU A 13 -1.83 47.58 -43.01
CA LEU A 13 -1.43 46.90 -41.77
C LEU A 13 -2.52 45.90 -41.40
N THR A 14 -2.28 44.62 -41.62
CA THR A 14 -3.07 43.55 -41.03
C THR A 14 -2.63 43.35 -39.57
N ALA A 15 -3.39 43.93 -38.65
CA ALA A 15 -3.27 43.61 -37.23
C ALA A 15 -3.78 42.18 -37.02
N SER A 16 -2.88 41.20 -36.87
CA SER A 16 -3.21 39.86 -36.40
C SER A 16 -3.60 39.98 -34.93
N ALA A 17 -4.90 40.02 -34.65
CA ALA A 17 -5.41 39.84 -33.30
C ALA A 17 -5.08 38.41 -32.87
N ALA A 18 -4.02 38.25 -32.09
CA ALA A 18 -3.79 37.03 -31.36
C ALA A 18 -4.97 36.84 -30.39
N LEU A 19 -5.90 35.96 -30.74
CA LEU A 19 -6.93 35.51 -29.82
C LEU A 19 -6.19 34.86 -28.65
N ALA A 20 -6.05 35.59 -27.55
CA ALA A 20 -5.63 35.01 -26.28
C ALA A 20 -6.66 33.91 -25.95
N GLN A 21 -6.25 32.66 -26.09
CA GLN A 21 -7.07 31.55 -25.62
C GLN A 21 -7.34 31.80 -24.13
N SER A 22 -8.61 31.96 -23.79
CA SER A 22 -9.01 31.99 -22.39
C SER A 22 -8.41 30.76 -21.70
N PRO A 23 -7.74 30.92 -20.55
CA PRO A 23 -7.16 29.77 -19.85
C PRO A 23 -8.26 28.75 -19.63
N GLN A 24 -8.07 27.56 -20.18
CA GLN A 24 -9.04 26.48 -20.02
C GLN A 24 -9.19 26.18 -18.54
N ALA A 25 -10.42 26.19 -18.04
CA ALA A 25 -10.69 25.86 -16.64
C ALA A 25 -10.18 24.47 -16.31
N PRO A 26 -9.53 24.28 -15.14
CA PRO A 26 -9.08 22.97 -14.71
C PRO A 26 -10.26 22.00 -14.63
N THR A 27 -10.04 20.76 -15.07
CA THR A 27 -11.07 19.72 -15.02
C THR A 27 -10.95 18.88 -13.76
N LEU A 28 -12.08 18.43 -13.21
CA LEU A 28 -12.11 17.43 -12.16
C LEU A 28 -11.75 16.05 -12.74
N ARG A 29 -10.86 15.36 -12.08
CA ARG A 29 -10.49 13.97 -12.40
C ARG A 29 -10.28 13.17 -11.15
N ILE A 30 -10.64 11.89 -11.21
CA ILE A 30 -10.33 10.91 -10.16
C ILE A 30 -9.05 10.20 -10.58
N VAL A 31 -8.03 10.26 -9.73
CA VAL A 31 -6.77 9.58 -9.95
C VAL A 31 -6.76 8.35 -9.06
N SER A 32 -6.70 7.17 -9.65
CA SER A 32 -6.47 5.94 -8.88
C SER A 32 -5.00 5.82 -8.55
N GLU A 33 -4.74 5.33 -7.35
CA GLU A 33 -3.43 5.28 -6.71
C GLU A 33 -2.42 4.41 -7.46
N ASP A 34 -2.90 3.40 -8.16
CA ASP A 34 -2.08 2.35 -8.77
C ASP A 34 -2.63 1.90 -10.14
N GLY A 35 -3.38 2.74 -10.81
CA GLY A 35 -4.04 2.39 -12.08
C GLY A 35 -5.25 1.49 -11.90
N ASN A 36 -5.63 1.14 -10.67
CA ASN A 36 -6.77 0.32 -10.36
C ASN A 36 -8.03 1.15 -10.05
N ARG A 37 -9.20 0.51 -9.96
CA ARG A 37 -10.50 1.18 -9.97
C ARG A 37 -10.90 1.88 -8.67
N LEU A 38 -10.14 1.72 -7.58
CA LEU A 38 -10.43 2.41 -6.33
C LEU A 38 -9.84 3.83 -6.38
N PRO A 39 -10.67 4.88 -6.41
CA PRO A 39 -10.16 6.25 -6.44
C PRO A 39 -9.53 6.60 -5.11
N SER A 40 -8.28 7.04 -5.12
CA SER A 40 -7.60 7.53 -3.92
C SER A 40 -7.60 9.04 -3.81
N GLU A 41 -7.66 9.76 -4.93
CA GLU A 41 -7.61 11.22 -4.94
C GLU A 41 -8.56 11.84 -5.96
N LEU A 42 -9.20 12.94 -5.57
CA LEU A 42 -9.93 13.82 -6.48
C LEU A 42 -9.06 15.05 -6.79
N MET A 43 -8.78 15.28 -8.07
CA MET A 43 -7.94 16.36 -8.54
C MET A 43 -8.75 17.39 -9.32
N TYR A 44 -8.49 18.67 -9.06
CA TYR A 44 -8.93 19.80 -9.87
C TYR A 44 -7.69 20.42 -10.53
N GLY A 45 -7.48 20.12 -11.78
CA GLY A 45 -6.20 20.37 -12.44
C GLY A 45 -5.09 19.59 -11.75
N ASN A 46 -4.11 20.26 -11.17
CA ASN A 46 -3.01 19.69 -10.40
C ASN A 46 -3.19 19.84 -8.88
N THR A 47 -4.33 20.35 -8.44
CA THR A 47 -4.61 20.55 -7.02
C THR A 47 -5.50 19.45 -6.51
N LYS A 48 -5.09 18.80 -5.41
CA LYS A 48 -5.93 17.85 -4.69
C LYS A 48 -7.08 18.60 -4.03
N VAL A 49 -8.29 18.15 -4.27
CA VAL A 49 -9.50 18.71 -3.66
C VAL A 49 -10.21 17.66 -2.84
N LYS A 50 -10.90 18.11 -1.81
CA LYS A 50 -11.74 17.26 -0.98
C LYS A 50 -13.18 17.39 -1.41
N PRO A 51 -13.86 16.31 -1.81
CA PRO A 51 -15.27 16.39 -2.08
C PRO A 51 -16.02 16.57 -0.77
N LEU A 52 -17.00 17.47 -0.77
CA LEU A 52 -18.00 17.52 0.29
C LEU A 52 -18.86 16.27 0.17
N ARG A 53 -18.80 15.39 1.17
CA ARG A 53 -19.62 14.19 1.24
C ARG A 53 -20.85 14.48 2.08
N LEU A 54 -22.02 14.31 1.51
CA LEU A 54 -23.28 14.49 2.24
C LEU A 54 -24.00 13.14 2.34
N ARG A 55 -24.67 12.91 3.46
CA ARG A 55 -25.58 11.76 3.59
C ARG A 55 -26.71 11.90 2.61
N PRO A 56 -27.06 10.82 1.87
CA PRO A 56 -28.10 10.86 0.86
C PRO A 56 -29.41 11.47 1.40
N GLY A 57 -29.96 12.43 0.66
CA GLY A 57 -31.20 13.13 1.00
C GLY A 57 -31.10 14.11 2.16
N THR A 58 -29.90 14.48 2.59
CA THR A 58 -29.66 15.43 3.69
C THR A 58 -28.54 16.43 3.36
N ASN A 59 -28.36 17.45 4.23
CA ASN A 59 -27.22 18.35 4.20
C ASN A 59 -26.19 18.02 5.29
N VAL A 60 -26.24 16.80 5.84
CA VAL A 60 -25.31 16.35 6.90
C VAL A 60 -24.02 15.84 6.26
N PRO A 61 -22.87 16.43 6.58
CA PRO A 61 -21.58 15.95 6.08
C PRO A 61 -21.26 14.54 6.60
N ILE A 62 -20.63 13.73 5.75
CA ILE A 62 -20.01 12.47 6.14
C ILE A 62 -18.54 12.74 6.40
N THR A 63 -18.07 12.37 7.58
CA THR A 63 -16.68 12.58 8.03
C THR A 63 -16.03 11.25 8.41
N ILE A 64 -14.72 11.27 8.65
CA ILE A 64 -13.99 10.09 9.12
C ILE A 64 -14.41 9.69 10.54
N ASP A 65 -15.14 10.52 11.26
CA ASP A 65 -15.70 10.20 12.58
C ASP A 65 -16.99 9.36 12.50
N ASP A 66 -17.65 9.34 11.35
CA ASP A 66 -18.79 8.45 11.12
C ASP A 66 -18.33 6.99 10.98
N SER A 67 -18.93 6.08 11.75
CA SER A 67 -18.51 4.68 11.83
C SER A 67 -18.58 3.95 10.48
N ASP A 68 -19.60 4.24 9.67
CA ASP A 68 -19.80 3.67 8.34
C ASP A 68 -18.68 4.11 7.38
N PHE A 69 -18.36 5.38 7.34
CA PHE A 69 -17.29 5.90 6.50
C PHE A 69 -15.92 5.43 6.98
N PHE A 70 -15.69 5.41 8.30
CA PHE A 70 -14.46 4.91 8.90
C PHE A 70 -14.19 3.46 8.52
N VAL A 71 -15.18 2.58 8.69
CA VAL A 71 -15.05 1.15 8.33
C VAL A 71 -14.80 0.98 6.83
N GLN A 72 -15.63 1.63 5.99
CA GLN A 72 -15.45 1.57 4.53
C GLN A 72 -14.03 2.01 4.12
N GLN A 73 -13.52 3.08 4.73
CA GLN A 73 -12.19 3.61 4.41
C GLN A 73 -11.09 2.62 4.79
N HIS A 74 -11.24 1.87 5.87
CA HIS A 74 -10.27 0.83 6.24
C HIS A 74 -10.21 -0.31 5.23
N TYR A 75 -11.35 -0.77 4.71
CA TYR A 75 -11.36 -1.75 3.61
C TYR A 75 -10.61 -1.24 2.38
N VAL A 76 -10.85 0.01 1.99
CA VAL A 76 -10.17 0.61 0.83
C VAL A 76 -8.68 0.80 1.09
N ASP A 77 -8.32 1.29 2.27
CA ASP A 77 -6.93 1.68 2.58
C ASP A 77 -6.01 0.49 2.82
N PHE A 78 -6.52 -0.58 3.43
CA PHE A 78 -5.70 -1.73 3.84
C PHE A 78 -5.93 -2.98 3.01
N LEU A 79 -7.16 -3.25 2.61
CA LEU A 79 -7.49 -4.45 1.86
C LEU A 79 -7.69 -4.18 0.36
N SER A 80 -7.62 -2.91 -0.05
CA SER A 80 -7.75 -2.48 -1.46
C SER A 80 -9.04 -2.95 -2.13
N ARG A 81 -10.12 -3.07 -1.36
CA ARG A 81 -11.45 -3.48 -1.83
C ARG A 81 -12.55 -2.77 -1.07
N PHE A 82 -13.77 -2.80 -1.60
CA PHE A 82 -14.94 -2.40 -0.83
C PHE A 82 -15.32 -3.48 0.19
N PRO A 83 -15.97 -3.09 1.30
CA PRO A 83 -16.46 -4.06 2.28
C PRO A 83 -17.52 -4.98 1.66
N ASP A 84 -17.50 -6.24 2.07
CA ASP A 84 -18.66 -7.10 1.99
C ASP A 84 -19.70 -6.69 3.05
N GLN A 85 -20.97 -7.02 2.80
CA GLN A 85 -22.06 -6.55 3.65
C GLN A 85 -21.96 -7.06 5.10
N SER A 86 -21.54 -8.29 5.30
CA SER A 86 -21.45 -8.91 6.62
C SER A 86 -20.29 -8.31 7.44
N GLY A 87 -19.12 -8.17 6.83
CA GLY A 87 -17.97 -7.56 7.47
C GLY A 87 -18.18 -6.08 7.78
N PHE A 88 -18.83 -5.35 6.85
CA PHE A 88 -19.20 -3.96 7.07
C PHE A 88 -20.11 -3.78 8.29
N ALA A 89 -21.20 -4.55 8.34
CA ALA A 89 -22.14 -4.51 9.45
C ALA A 89 -21.49 -4.91 10.79
N PHE A 90 -20.64 -5.93 10.79
CA PHE A 90 -19.93 -6.38 11.97
C PHE A 90 -19.07 -5.27 12.58
N TRP A 91 -18.19 -4.66 11.80
CA TRP A 91 -17.30 -3.61 12.29
C TRP A 91 -18.02 -2.31 12.64
N GLN A 92 -19.05 -1.95 11.87
CA GLN A 92 -19.86 -0.77 12.18
C GLN A 92 -20.61 -0.96 13.51
N ASN A 93 -21.18 -2.13 13.75
CA ASN A 93 -21.86 -2.44 15.00
C ASN A 93 -20.91 -2.45 16.19
N ASP A 94 -19.66 -2.91 16.02
CA ASP A 94 -18.64 -2.88 17.07
C ASP A 94 -18.35 -1.45 17.53
N ILE A 95 -18.23 -0.49 16.63
CA ILE A 95 -18.04 0.91 16.99
C ILE A 95 -19.32 1.51 17.62
N ASN A 96 -20.48 1.20 17.06
CA ASN A 96 -21.76 1.81 17.45
C ASN A 96 -22.36 1.26 18.74
N GLN A 97 -21.76 0.24 19.38
CA GLN A 97 -22.22 -0.22 20.69
C GLN A 97 -21.91 0.78 21.83
N CYS A 98 -21.02 1.74 21.58
CA CYS A 98 -20.67 2.77 22.55
C CYS A 98 -21.78 3.82 22.66
N SER A 99 -22.02 4.30 23.89
CA SER A 99 -22.90 5.45 24.10
C SER A 99 -22.31 6.70 23.44
N ALA A 100 -23.16 7.52 22.85
CA ALA A 100 -22.73 8.81 22.29
C ALA A 100 -22.10 9.76 23.35
N SER A 101 -22.38 9.53 24.64
CA SER A 101 -21.79 10.25 25.77
C SER A 101 -20.45 9.69 26.24
N ASP A 102 -19.95 8.59 25.63
CA ASP A 102 -18.69 7.96 25.99
C ASP A 102 -17.69 7.99 24.82
N PRO A 103 -16.99 9.10 24.61
CA PRO A 103 -15.99 9.22 23.55
C PRO A 103 -14.78 8.30 23.77
N GLY A 104 -14.48 7.93 25.01
CA GLY A 104 -13.39 7.01 25.32
C GLY A 104 -13.68 5.59 24.84
N CYS A 105 -14.90 5.10 25.03
CA CYS A 105 -15.36 3.84 24.46
C CYS A 105 -15.25 3.86 22.93
N THR A 106 -15.78 4.89 22.29
CA THR A 106 -15.74 5.01 20.81
C THR A 106 -14.32 5.04 20.29
N GLU A 107 -13.40 5.77 20.93
CA GLU A 107 -11.98 5.80 20.54
C GLU A 107 -11.33 4.39 20.66
N ALA A 108 -11.57 3.69 21.78
CA ALA A 108 -11.03 2.34 21.99
C ALA A 108 -11.52 1.35 20.92
N HIS A 109 -12.82 1.37 20.59
CA HIS A 109 -13.37 0.53 19.54
C HIS A 109 -12.84 0.89 18.15
N ARG A 110 -12.68 2.17 17.83
CA ARG A 110 -12.04 2.59 16.57
C ARG A 110 -10.60 2.12 16.45
N VAL A 111 -9.81 2.20 17.54
CA VAL A 111 -8.44 1.65 17.57
C VAL A 111 -8.46 0.14 17.35
N ASN A 112 -9.35 -0.59 18.02
CA ASN A 112 -9.44 -2.04 17.89
C ASN A 112 -9.90 -2.48 16.51
N VAL A 113 -10.94 -1.83 15.95
CA VAL A 113 -11.41 -2.08 14.58
C VAL A 113 -10.30 -1.80 13.59
N SER A 114 -9.62 -0.67 13.71
CA SER A 114 -8.52 -0.32 12.83
C SER A 114 -7.38 -1.35 12.89
N ALA A 115 -6.99 -1.76 14.11
CA ALA A 115 -5.98 -2.78 14.31
C ALA A 115 -6.37 -4.14 13.74
N ALA A 116 -7.66 -4.49 13.78
CA ALA A 116 -8.15 -5.76 13.28
C ALA A 116 -7.88 -5.95 11.77
N PHE A 117 -7.83 -4.86 11.00
CA PHE A 117 -7.44 -4.94 9.58
C PHE A 117 -6.01 -5.41 9.39
N PHE A 118 -5.06 -4.96 10.23
CA PHE A 118 -3.67 -5.43 10.19
C PHE A 118 -3.50 -6.85 10.74
N LEU A 119 -4.35 -7.22 11.67
CA LEU A 119 -4.33 -8.55 12.30
C LEU A 119 -5.15 -9.57 11.50
N SER A 120 -5.89 -9.13 10.50
CA SER A 120 -6.72 -10.01 9.67
C SER A 120 -5.87 -11.06 8.94
N ILE A 121 -6.48 -12.20 8.68
CA ILE A 121 -5.88 -13.24 7.82
C ILE A 121 -5.59 -12.64 6.44
N GLU A 122 -6.54 -11.88 5.88
CA GLU A 122 -6.42 -11.28 4.56
C GLU A 122 -5.16 -10.40 4.46
N TYR A 123 -4.94 -9.51 5.43
CA TYR A 123 -3.75 -8.66 5.44
C TYR A 123 -2.46 -9.45 5.64
N LYS A 124 -2.40 -10.33 6.64
CA LYS A 124 -1.20 -11.12 6.95
C LYS A 124 -0.76 -12.00 5.78
N GLU A 125 -1.72 -12.63 5.12
CA GLU A 125 -1.45 -13.57 4.03
C GLU A 125 -1.16 -12.90 2.69
N THR A 126 -1.47 -11.61 2.57
CA THR A 126 -1.22 -10.83 1.34
C THR A 126 -0.09 -9.83 1.52
N SER A 127 -0.29 -8.81 2.32
CA SER A 127 0.64 -7.69 2.47
C SER A 127 1.97 -8.10 3.12
N LEU A 128 1.93 -8.92 4.17
CA LEU A 128 3.15 -9.39 4.82
C LEU A 128 3.97 -10.31 3.90
N LEU A 129 3.32 -11.09 3.03
CA LEU A 129 4.02 -11.90 2.05
C LEU A 129 4.78 -11.01 1.05
N VAL A 130 4.15 -9.94 0.54
CA VAL A 130 4.81 -8.99 -0.36
C VAL A 130 6.04 -8.38 0.31
N TYR A 131 5.89 -7.84 1.52
CA TYR A 131 7.01 -7.27 2.27
C TYR A 131 8.18 -8.26 2.40
N LYS A 132 7.90 -9.48 2.87
CA LYS A 132 8.91 -10.51 3.10
C LYS A 132 9.54 -11.00 1.80
N THR A 133 8.79 -11.07 0.70
CA THR A 133 9.31 -11.41 -0.63
C THR A 133 10.37 -10.42 -1.08
N TYR A 134 10.11 -9.10 -0.98
CA TYR A 134 11.11 -8.08 -1.28
C TYR A 134 12.32 -8.18 -0.35
N LYS A 135 12.08 -8.38 0.95
CA LYS A 135 13.15 -8.48 1.95
C LYS A 135 14.13 -9.61 1.66
N VAL A 136 13.63 -10.81 1.31
CA VAL A 136 14.52 -11.94 1.00
C VAL A 136 15.14 -11.82 -0.40
N ALA A 137 14.44 -11.22 -1.36
CA ALA A 137 14.95 -11.08 -2.71
C ALA A 137 16.07 -10.04 -2.80
N PHE A 138 15.91 -8.89 -2.16
CA PHE A 138 16.78 -7.73 -2.40
C PHE A 138 17.37 -7.11 -1.12
N GLY A 139 16.92 -7.53 0.05
CA GLY A 139 17.25 -6.84 1.30
C GLY A 139 16.52 -5.50 1.45
N ASP A 140 17.06 -4.64 2.26
CA ASP A 140 16.56 -3.26 2.35
C ASP A 140 17.03 -2.42 1.17
N LEU A 141 16.23 -1.44 0.81
CA LEU A 141 16.56 -0.51 -0.28
C LEU A 141 17.84 0.29 0.07
N PRO A 142 18.66 0.65 -0.93
CA PRO A 142 19.90 1.36 -0.68
C PRO A 142 19.71 2.62 0.19
N GLY A 143 20.37 2.65 1.36
CA GLY A 143 20.29 3.76 2.32
C GLY A 143 18.95 3.90 3.04
N LYS A 144 18.05 2.91 2.98
CA LYS A 144 16.73 2.93 3.62
C LYS A 144 16.51 1.68 4.47
N PRO A 145 15.83 1.78 5.64
CA PRO A 145 15.59 0.64 6.52
C PRO A 145 14.30 -0.14 6.15
N VAL A 146 13.93 -0.17 4.88
CA VAL A 146 12.73 -0.81 4.36
C VAL A 146 13.00 -1.50 3.03
N PRO A 147 12.40 -2.67 2.75
CA PRO A 147 12.71 -3.44 1.54
C PRO A 147 11.91 -2.99 0.31
N VAL A 148 10.83 -2.24 0.48
CA VAL A 148 9.88 -1.92 -0.58
C VAL A 148 9.27 -0.54 -0.39
N ARG A 149 8.98 0.12 -1.50
CA ARG A 149 8.23 1.38 -1.56
C ARG A 149 6.75 1.09 -1.76
N ARG A 150 5.90 2.05 -1.33
CA ARG A 150 4.44 1.95 -1.41
C ARG A 150 3.93 1.67 -2.83
N GLU A 151 4.52 2.34 -3.82
CA GLU A 151 4.14 2.22 -5.24
C GLU A 151 4.32 0.81 -5.82
N ASN A 152 5.20 0.00 -5.25
CA ASN A 152 5.35 -1.41 -5.59
C ASN A 152 4.51 -2.31 -4.68
N PHE A 153 4.46 -1.98 -3.39
CA PHE A 153 3.78 -2.79 -2.38
C PHE A 153 2.26 -2.90 -2.64
N MET A 154 1.60 -1.77 -2.92
CA MET A 154 0.13 -1.74 -3.03
C MET A 154 -0.42 -2.54 -4.21
N PRO A 155 0.10 -2.41 -5.46
CA PRO A 155 -0.36 -3.23 -6.58
C PRO A 155 -0.14 -4.72 -6.36
N GLU A 156 0.99 -5.10 -5.75
CA GLU A 156 1.32 -6.50 -5.52
C GLU A 156 0.47 -7.14 -4.42
N THR A 157 0.23 -6.41 -3.33
CA THR A 157 -0.71 -6.84 -2.30
C THR A 157 -2.10 -7.08 -2.91
N ARG A 158 -2.55 -6.15 -3.77
CA ARG A 158 -3.82 -6.29 -4.47
C ARG A 158 -3.86 -7.48 -5.42
N SER A 159 -2.76 -7.83 -6.07
CA SER A 159 -2.71 -9.01 -6.93
C SER A 159 -2.98 -10.30 -6.16
N ILE A 160 -2.47 -10.39 -4.92
CA ILE A 160 -2.71 -11.55 -4.04
C ILE A 160 -4.13 -11.52 -3.47
N SER A 161 -4.65 -10.36 -3.09
CA SER A 161 -6.00 -10.22 -2.53
C SER A 161 -7.11 -10.22 -3.58
N ASN A 162 -6.79 -10.33 -4.86
CA ASN A 162 -7.76 -10.21 -5.95
C ASN A 162 -8.90 -11.24 -5.84
N GLY A 163 -10.11 -10.71 -5.63
CA GLY A 163 -11.34 -11.50 -5.46
C GLY A 163 -11.33 -12.40 -4.23
N LEU A 164 -10.52 -12.08 -3.21
CA LEU A 164 -10.49 -12.78 -1.94
C LEU A 164 -11.48 -12.13 -0.97
N ILE A 165 -12.36 -12.94 -0.38
CA ILE A 165 -13.16 -12.58 0.78
C ILE A 165 -13.01 -13.72 1.77
N VAL A 166 -12.33 -13.48 2.88
CA VAL A 166 -12.10 -14.48 3.92
C VAL A 166 -13.43 -14.90 4.52
N GLY A 167 -13.67 -16.22 4.59
CA GLY A 167 -14.93 -16.81 5.06
C GLY A 167 -15.86 -17.27 3.94
N GLU A 168 -15.68 -16.85 2.69
CA GLU A 168 -16.41 -17.38 1.55
C GLU A 168 -15.96 -18.81 1.17
N LEU A 169 -16.79 -19.49 0.41
CA LEU A 169 -16.48 -20.85 -0.07
C LEU A 169 -15.18 -20.85 -0.90
N ASN A 170 -14.26 -21.76 -0.54
CA ASN A 170 -12.97 -21.95 -1.23
C ASN A 170 -11.99 -20.75 -1.16
N TRP A 171 -12.14 -19.81 -0.22
CA TRP A 171 -11.26 -18.67 -0.10
C TRP A 171 -9.78 -19.09 0.12
N GLN A 172 -9.51 -20.18 0.87
CA GLN A 172 -8.15 -20.67 1.09
C GLN A 172 -7.48 -21.14 -0.21
N ALA A 173 -8.22 -21.90 -1.03
CA ALA A 173 -7.69 -22.36 -2.32
C ALA A 173 -7.43 -21.19 -3.27
N LYS A 174 -8.26 -20.16 -3.25
CA LYS A 174 -8.07 -18.94 -4.03
C LYS A 174 -6.87 -18.16 -3.54
N LEU A 175 -6.73 -17.95 -2.24
CA LEU A 175 -5.57 -17.31 -1.65
C LEU A 175 -4.28 -18.03 -2.03
N GLU A 176 -4.26 -19.34 -1.92
CA GLU A 176 -3.10 -20.16 -2.27
C GLU A 176 -2.73 -20.03 -3.75
N ALA A 177 -3.71 -20.09 -4.65
CA ALA A 177 -3.49 -19.89 -6.07
C ALA A 177 -2.93 -18.48 -6.39
N ASN A 178 -3.47 -17.44 -5.75
CA ASN A 178 -2.99 -16.06 -5.91
C ASN A 178 -1.56 -15.89 -5.39
N LYS A 179 -1.22 -16.48 -4.22
CA LYS A 179 0.15 -16.47 -3.69
C LYS A 179 1.13 -17.17 -4.64
N GLN A 180 0.77 -18.34 -5.16
CA GLN A 180 1.60 -19.06 -6.13
C GLN A 180 1.82 -18.25 -7.40
N ALA A 181 0.76 -17.66 -7.95
CA ALA A 181 0.84 -16.82 -9.14
C ALA A 181 1.73 -15.59 -8.90
N TYR A 182 1.58 -14.93 -7.76
CA TYR A 182 2.39 -13.78 -7.38
C TYR A 182 3.89 -14.14 -7.31
N VAL A 183 4.26 -15.17 -6.54
CA VAL A 183 5.67 -15.53 -6.37
C VAL A 183 6.29 -16.03 -7.67
N LEU A 184 5.51 -16.76 -8.48
CA LEU A 184 5.95 -17.21 -9.81
C LEU A 184 6.23 -16.02 -10.74
N ALA A 185 5.36 -15.02 -10.79
CA ALA A 185 5.58 -13.80 -11.57
C ALA A 185 6.78 -13.00 -11.03
N PHE A 186 6.97 -12.98 -9.72
CA PHE A 186 8.07 -12.24 -9.06
C PHE A 186 9.43 -12.78 -9.48
N VAL A 187 9.63 -14.11 -9.46
CA VAL A 187 10.92 -14.73 -9.83
C VAL A 187 11.24 -14.64 -11.33
N GLN A 188 10.27 -14.29 -12.16
CA GLN A 188 10.43 -14.07 -13.59
C GLN A 188 10.82 -12.64 -13.97
N ARG A 189 10.87 -11.72 -13.00
CA ARG A 189 11.28 -10.33 -13.23
C ARG A 189 12.76 -10.27 -13.60
N GLY A 190 13.10 -9.31 -14.46
CA GLY A 190 14.48 -9.14 -14.91
C GLY A 190 15.44 -8.76 -13.79
N ASP A 191 15.01 -7.95 -12.82
CA ASP A 191 15.78 -7.58 -11.63
C ASP A 191 16.07 -8.78 -10.73
N PHE A 192 15.06 -9.64 -10.50
CA PHE A 192 15.24 -10.89 -9.75
C PHE A 192 16.18 -11.86 -10.47
N GLN A 193 15.99 -12.07 -11.76
CA GLN A 193 16.85 -12.96 -12.54
C GLN A 193 18.30 -12.48 -12.59
N SER A 194 18.51 -11.17 -12.65
CA SER A 194 19.84 -10.56 -12.59
C SER A 194 20.48 -10.75 -11.20
N ALA A 195 19.70 -10.63 -10.13
CA ALA A 195 20.18 -10.86 -8.77
C ALA A 195 20.44 -12.35 -8.47
N PHE A 196 19.70 -13.26 -9.11
CA PHE A 196 19.78 -14.71 -8.91
C PHE A 196 20.03 -15.44 -10.24
N PRO A 197 21.28 -15.46 -10.76
CA PRO A 197 21.60 -16.14 -12.02
C PRO A 197 21.24 -17.62 -12.02
N ALA A 198 20.94 -18.18 -13.19
CA ALA A 198 20.59 -19.59 -13.38
C ALA A 198 21.71 -20.57 -13.01
N SER A 199 22.94 -20.09 -12.87
CA SER A 199 24.10 -20.91 -12.45
C SER A 199 24.14 -21.21 -10.94
N MET A 200 23.27 -20.62 -10.14
CA MET A 200 23.24 -20.89 -8.70
C MET A 200 22.72 -22.29 -8.42
N THR A 201 23.40 -22.99 -7.49
CA THR A 201 22.86 -24.20 -6.87
C THR A 201 21.69 -23.86 -5.95
N ALA A 202 20.86 -24.86 -5.60
CA ALA A 202 19.77 -24.67 -4.64
C ALA A 202 20.26 -24.08 -3.30
N ALA A 203 21.37 -24.58 -2.79
CA ALA A 203 21.98 -24.08 -1.55
C ALA A 203 22.42 -22.61 -1.68
N GLN A 204 23.13 -22.26 -2.75
CA GLN A 204 23.54 -20.87 -2.99
C GLN A 204 22.36 -19.93 -3.13
N PHE A 205 21.30 -20.36 -3.80
CA PHE A 205 20.07 -19.60 -3.96
C PHE A 205 19.40 -19.32 -2.59
N VAL A 206 19.20 -20.36 -1.79
CA VAL A 206 18.57 -20.26 -0.46
C VAL A 206 19.43 -19.43 0.49
N ASP A 207 20.74 -19.69 0.55
CA ASP A 207 21.66 -18.96 1.41
C ASP A 207 21.68 -17.47 1.08
N LYS A 208 21.61 -17.12 -0.20
CA LYS A 208 21.50 -15.71 -0.64
C LYS A 208 20.22 -15.05 -0.19
N LEU A 209 19.07 -15.75 -0.25
CA LEU A 209 17.79 -15.21 0.23
C LEU A 209 17.86 -14.87 1.73
N PHE A 210 18.38 -15.78 2.55
CA PHE A 210 18.53 -15.51 3.98
C PHE A 210 19.57 -14.41 4.26
N SER A 211 20.67 -14.39 3.51
CA SER A 211 21.69 -13.34 3.62
C SER A 211 21.14 -11.95 3.29
N ASN A 212 20.37 -11.83 2.21
CA ASN A 212 19.72 -10.57 1.86
C ASN A 212 18.80 -10.06 2.98
N ALA A 213 18.06 -10.98 3.60
CA ALA A 213 17.18 -10.66 4.73
C ALA A 213 17.92 -10.36 6.03
N GLN A 214 19.24 -10.65 6.10
CA GLN A 214 20.06 -10.50 7.30
C GLN A 214 19.57 -11.34 8.49
N VAL A 215 19.05 -12.53 8.20
CA VAL A 215 18.60 -13.49 9.22
C VAL A 215 19.39 -14.80 9.11
N THR A 216 19.61 -15.45 10.25
CA THR A 216 20.23 -16.78 10.31
C THR A 216 19.11 -17.81 10.46
N PRO A 217 18.84 -18.64 9.43
CA PRO A 217 17.80 -19.66 9.51
C PRO A 217 18.18 -20.77 10.50
N THR A 218 17.18 -21.49 10.97
CA THR A 218 17.42 -22.83 11.54
C THR A 218 17.83 -23.80 10.44
N ALA A 219 18.50 -24.90 10.80
CA ALA A 219 18.84 -25.95 9.82
C ALA A 219 17.59 -26.47 9.10
N ALA A 220 16.49 -26.67 9.85
CA ALA A 220 15.23 -27.16 9.28
C ALA A 220 14.63 -26.19 8.25
N GLU A 221 14.66 -24.87 8.49
CA GLU A 221 14.15 -23.86 7.55
C GLU A 221 14.99 -23.82 6.27
N ARG A 222 16.32 -23.85 6.43
CA ARG A 222 17.24 -23.88 5.30
C ARG A 222 17.04 -25.14 4.44
N ASP A 223 16.99 -26.31 5.07
CA ASP A 223 16.82 -27.58 4.37
C ASP A 223 15.45 -27.67 3.67
N ALA A 224 14.38 -27.21 4.32
CA ALA A 224 13.06 -27.14 3.71
C ALA A 224 13.04 -26.26 2.45
N ALA A 225 13.72 -25.13 2.46
CA ALA A 225 13.82 -24.26 1.30
C ALA A 225 14.67 -24.89 0.15
N ILE A 226 15.74 -25.59 0.48
CA ILE A 226 16.56 -26.34 -0.49
C ILE A 226 15.73 -27.49 -1.10
N VAL A 227 14.96 -28.20 -0.31
CA VAL A 227 14.05 -29.25 -0.78
C VAL A 227 12.97 -28.65 -1.70
N ALA A 228 12.42 -27.49 -1.36
CA ALA A 228 11.45 -26.79 -2.20
C ALA A 228 12.03 -26.37 -3.55
N PHE A 229 13.31 -25.99 -3.60
CA PHE A 229 14.01 -25.75 -4.87
C PHE A 229 14.16 -27.05 -5.68
N GLY A 230 14.49 -28.15 -5.02
CA GLY A 230 14.62 -29.46 -5.63
C GLY A 230 15.76 -29.57 -6.66
N THR A 231 15.60 -30.49 -7.62
CA THR A 231 16.59 -30.73 -8.68
C THR A 231 16.20 -30.01 -10.00
N GLY A 232 17.17 -29.37 -10.65
CA GLY A 232 16.98 -28.56 -11.85
C GLY A 232 16.43 -27.18 -11.53
N ASP A 233 16.76 -26.22 -12.38
CA ASP A 233 16.39 -24.81 -12.18
C ASP A 233 15.21 -24.42 -13.07
N THR A 234 14.05 -24.17 -12.47
CA THR A 234 12.86 -23.65 -13.14
C THR A 234 12.25 -22.50 -12.33
N ALA A 235 11.48 -21.62 -12.97
CA ALA A 235 10.79 -20.55 -12.30
C ALA A 235 9.90 -21.05 -11.16
N ALA A 236 9.18 -22.16 -11.34
CA ALA A 236 8.33 -22.75 -10.31
C ALA A 236 9.12 -23.20 -9.06
N LYS A 237 10.30 -23.78 -9.25
CA LYS A 237 11.17 -24.21 -8.15
C LYS A 237 11.79 -23.04 -7.40
N ARG A 238 12.25 -22.03 -8.13
CA ARG A 238 12.69 -20.76 -7.54
C ARG A 238 11.60 -20.08 -6.75
N ALA A 239 10.37 -20.07 -7.27
CA ALA A 239 9.21 -19.53 -6.59
C ALA A 239 8.90 -20.29 -5.29
N ALA A 240 8.96 -21.64 -5.31
CA ALA A 240 8.73 -22.46 -4.15
C ALA A 240 9.80 -22.23 -3.06
N ALA A 241 11.07 -22.15 -3.42
CA ALA A 241 12.15 -21.89 -2.47
C ALA A 241 12.09 -20.45 -1.93
N LEU A 242 11.85 -19.45 -2.78
CA LEU A 242 11.65 -18.06 -2.35
C LEU A 242 10.52 -17.96 -1.33
N ARG A 243 9.40 -18.59 -1.62
CA ARG A 243 8.24 -18.61 -0.71
C ARG A 243 8.55 -19.31 0.61
N SER A 244 9.24 -20.46 0.57
CA SER A 244 9.65 -21.18 1.78
C SER A 244 10.50 -20.29 2.68
N VAL A 245 11.44 -19.51 2.14
CA VAL A 245 12.24 -18.55 2.92
C VAL A 245 11.38 -17.38 3.41
N ALA A 246 10.55 -16.80 2.54
CA ALA A 246 9.69 -15.66 2.89
C ALA A 246 8.66 -16.01 3.98
N GLU A 247 8.20 -17.25 4.05
CA GLU A 247 7.24 -17.72 5.06
C GLU A 247 7.92 -18.38 6.28
N SER A 248 9.28 -18.39 6.36
CA SER A 248 9.99 -18.94 7.52
C SER A 248 9.68 -18.18 8.81
N GLN A 249 9.69 -18.90 9.94
CA GLN A 249 9.41 -18.31 11.26
C GLN A 249 10.51 -17.35 11.70
N THR A 250 11.77 -17.69 11.41
CA THR A 250 12.92 -16.83 11.71
C THR A 250 12.77 -15.46 11.04
N LEU A 251 12.42 -15.43 9.76
CA LEU A 251 12.16 -14.16 9.05
C LEU A 251 10.93 -13.44 9.59
N HIS A 252 9.86 -14.19 9.90
CA HIS A 252 8.65 -13.59 10.46
C HIS A 252 8.96 -12.85 11.76
N ASN A 253 9.67 -13.46 12.67
CA ASN A 253 10.01 -12.87 13.97
C ASN A 253 10.89 -11.62 13.82
N ALA A 254 11.81 -11.62 12.84
CA ALA A 254 12.71 -10.49 12.59
C ALA A 254 12.01 -9.28 11.93
N GLU A 255 10.98 -9.52 11.12
CA GLU A 255 10.44 -8.50 10.22
C GLU A 255 9.00 -8.07 10.52
N VAL A 256 8.24 -8.80 11.35
CA VAL A 256 6.81 -8.53 11.56
C VAL A 256 6.54 -7.12 12.08
N ASN A 257 7.32 -6.62 13.05
CA ASN A 257 7.15 -5.27 13.59
C ASN A 257 7.53 -4.19 12.57
N LYS A 258 8.58 -4.42 11.79
CA LYS A 258 9.02 -3.51 10.72
C LYS A 258 7.95 -3.39 9.64
N ALA A 259 7.40 -4.52 9.19
CA ALA A 259 6.32 -4.56 8.22
C ALA A 259 5.05 -3.88 8.77
N PHE A 260 4.73 -4.11 10.05
CA PHE A 260 3.59 -3.48 10.72
C PHE A 260 3.71 -1.96 10.69
N VAL A 261 4.86 -1.40 11.11
CA VAL A 261 5.08 0.05 11.10
C VAL A 261 5.01 0.62 9.69
N LEU A 262 5.68 -0.02 8.71
CA LEU A 262 5.65 0.44 7.32
C LEU A 262 4.23 0.50 6.76
N SER A 263 3.41 -0.48 7.11
CA SER A 263 2.01 -0.57 6.68
C SER A 263 1.14 0.56 7.23
N GLN A 264 1.47 1.13 8.39
CA GLN A 264 0.76 2.29 8.93
C GLN A 264 0.95 3.51 8.00
N TYR A 265 2.17 3.74 7.52
CA TYR A 265 2.46 4.80 6.54
C TYR A 265 1.72 4.57 5.23
N PHE A 266 1.74 3.33 4.72
CA PHE A 266 1.09 2.99 3.46
C PHE A 266 -0.43 3.09 3.53
N GLY A 267 -1.05 2.60 4.60
CA GLY A 267 -2.49 2.59 4.78
C GLY A 267 -3.04 3.94 5.21
N TYR A 268 -2.59 4.46 6.36
CA TYR A 268 -3.16 5.70 6.88
C TYR A 268 -2.69 6.95 6.14
N LEU A 269 -1.38 7.08 5.89
CA LEU A 269 -0.79 8.30 5.37
C LEU A 269 -0.64 8.32 3.86
N LYS A 270 -0.83 7.17 3.20
CA LYS A 270 -0.74 7.03 1.72
C LYS A 270 0.60 7.46 1.14
N ARG A 271 1.68 7.32 1.88
CA ARG A 271 3.03 7.71 1.48
C ARG A 271 4.09 6.77 2.06
N ASN A 272 5.29 6.90 1.58
CA ASN A 272 6.46 6.28 2.20
C ASN A 272 6.89 7.08 3.44
N PRO A 273 7.61 6.47 4.39
CA PRO A 273 8.05 7.17 5.59
C PRO A 273 8.93 8.39 5.35
N ASP A 274 9.69 8.38 4.24
CA ASP A 274 10.60 9.46 3.83
C ASP A 274 10.03 10.39 2.73
N ASP A 275 8.73 10.29 2.43
CA ASP A 275 8.03 11.26 1.58
C ASP A 275 7.55 12.45 2.42
N LEU A 276 7.34 13.61 1.79
CA LEU A 276 6.81 14.81 2.47
C LEU A 276 5.53 14.49 3.25
N PRO A 277 5.35 15.09 4.45
CA PRO A 277 6.16 16.16 5.05
C PRO A 277 7.47 15.70 5.69
N ASP A 278 7.70 14.41 5.88
CA ASP A 278 8.95 13.87 6.36
C ASP A 278 9.98 13.77 5.22
N THR A 279 11.25 13.92 5.55
CA THR A 279 12.37 13.78 4.61
C THR A 279 13.37 12.72 5.06
N SER A 280 12.99 11.93 6.05
CA SER A 280 13.83 10.90 6.66
C SER A 280 12.98 9.78 7.27
N PHE A 281 13.65 8.71 7.70
CA PHE A 281 13.01 7.59 8.40
C PHE A 281 12.92 7.77 9.93
N GLN A 282 13.08 8.97 10.46
CA GLN A 282 13.04 9.21 11.93
C GLN A 282 11.69 8.81 12.52
N GLY A 283 10.58 9.19 11.88
CA GLY A 283 9.23 8.81 12.34
C GLY A 283 9.02 7.30 12.30
N TYR A 284 9.46 6.63 11.23
CA TYR A 284 9.44 5.18 11.13
C TYR A 284 10.26 4.50 12.24
N SER A 285 11.50 4.97 12.47
CA SER A 285 12.38 4.44 13.49
C SER A 285 11.85 4.66 14.91
N PHE A 286 11.22 5.81 15.16
CA PHE A 286 10.55 6.11 16.43
C PHE A 286 9.44 5.09 16.72
N TRP A 287 8.54 4.88 15.76
CA TRP A 287 7.42 3.94 15.94
C TRP A 287 7.87 2.49 16.03
N LEU A 288 8.90 2.10 15.28
CA LEU A 288 9.49 0.78 15.39
C LEU A 288 10.13 0.57 16.77
N GLY A 289 10.85 1.57 17.28
CA GLY A 289 11.40 1.54 18.63
C GLY A 289 10.31 1.37 19.69
N LYS A 290 9.23 2.15 19.58
CA LYS A 290 8.06 2.03 20.48
C LYS A 290 7.42 0.66 20.41
N LEU A 291 7.15 0.16 19.21
CA LEU A 291 6.54 -1.16 19.05
C LEU A 291 7.41 -2.30 19.61
N ASN A 292 8.73 -2.20 19.44
CA ASN A 292 9.68 -3.16 20.02
C ASN A 292 9.77 -3.07 21.55
N GLU A 293 9.75 -1.85 22.12
CA GLU A 293 9.69 -1.62 23.58
C GLU A 293 8.51 -2.35 24.21
N PHE A 294 7.37 -2.33 23.55
CA PHE A 294 6.16 -3.01 23.98
C PHE A 294 5.95 -4.41 23.35
N GLN A 295 7.02 -5.03 22.87
CA GLN A 295 7.03 -6.42 22.36
C GLN A 295 5.96 -6.68 21.27
N GLY A 296 5.72 -5.71 20.41
CA GLY A 296 4.71 -5.78 19.34
C GLY A 296 3.29 -5.42 19.78
N ASN A 297 3.09 -5.03 21.05
CA ASN A 297 1.79 -4.60 21.53
C ASN A 297 1.50 -3.15 21.06
N PHE A 298 0.81 -3.03 19.92
CA PHE A 298 0.48 -1.74 19.30
C PHE A 298 -0.47 -0.89 20.15
N ILE A 299 -1.29 -1.49 21.04
CA ILE A 299 -2.16 -0.78 21.96
C ILE A 299 -1.33 -0.08 23.03
N ALA A 300 -0.44 -0.82 23.70
CA ALA A 300 0.48 -0.26 24.68
C ALA A 300 1.44 0.77 24.08
N ALA A 301 1.84 0.59 22.82
CA ALA A 301 2.64 1.57 22.07
C ALA A 301 1.83 2.79 21.61
N GLU A 302 0.50 2.80 21.78
CA GLU A 302 -0.45 3.83 21.32
C GLU A 302 -0.34 4.15 19.82
N MET A 303 0.25 3.25 19.05
CA MET A 303 0.65 3.52 17.68
C MET A 303 -0.55 3.71 16.76
N VAL A 304 -1.48 2.75 16.72
CA VAL A 304 -2.69 2.85 15.86
C VAL A 304 -3.51 4.07 16.24
N LYS A 305 -3.68 4.32 17.54
CA LYS A 305 -4.35 5.52 18.06
C LYS A 305 -3.73 6.81 17.53
N ALA A 306 -2.40 6.90 17.59
CA ALA A 306 -1.68 8.08 17.11
C ALA A 306 -1.88 8.30 15.60
N PHE A 307 -1.86 7.24 14.79
CA PHE A 307 -2.05 7.36 13.34
C PHE A 307 -3.49 7.79 12.98
N ILE A 308 -4.53 7.15 13.54
CA ILE A 308 -5.93 7.51 13.21
C ILE A 308 -6.34 8.89 13.73
N ASN A 309 -5.66 9.40 14.77
CA ASN A 309 -5.90 10.74 15.34
C ASN A 309 -4.96 11.81 14.77
N SER A 310 -3.96 11.42 13.95
CA SER A 310 -3.03 12.39 13.36
C SER A 310 -3.74 13.39 12.45
N THR A 311 -3.28 14.64 12.46
CA THR A 311 -3.76 15.66 11.52
C THR A 311 -3.58 15.20 10.08
N GLU A 312 -2.45 14.55 9.76
CA GLU A 312 -2.16 14.06 8.42
C GLU A 312 -3.21 13.04 7.93
N TYR A 313 -3.58 12.05 8.75
CA TYR A 313 -4.64 11.10 8.41
C TYR A 313 -5.99 11.81 8.25
N ARG A 314 -6.39 12.60 9.24
CA ARG A 314 -7.71 13.24 9.27
C ARG A 314 -7.89 14.27 8.16
N THR A 315 -6.83 14.93 7.74
CA THR A 315 -6.89 15.91 6.64
C THR A 315 -6.99 15.27 5.25
N ARG A 316 -6.96 13.95 5.12
CA ARG A 316 -7.25 13.23 3.87
C ARG A 316 -8.73 13.34 3.47
N PHE A 317 -9.61 13.59 4.42
CA PHE A 317 -11.07 13.50 4.29
C PHE A 317 -11.82 14.86 4.43
#